data_f09c85470c95ec096d3cc0e9cc0ff536
#
_entry.id   f09c85470c95ec096d3cc0e9cc0ff536
#
_cell.length_a   1.000
_cell.length_b   1.000
_cell.length_c   1.000
_cell.angle_alpha   90.00
_cell.angle_beta   90.00
_cell.angle_gamma   90.00
#
_symmetry.space_group_name_H-M   'P 1'
#
loop_
_entity.id
_entity.type
_entity.pdbx_description
1 polymer ?
#
loop_
_entity_poly.entity_id
_entity_poly.type
_entity_poly.pdbx_seq_one_letter_code
_entity_poly.pdbx_strand_id
1 'polypeptide(L)'
;MDEKERILTLVDFGGTALLRYDLDTYQYISTQDVADYFVDCAPLDKENWIWYYPLGFATPQRENFYLKATDRKGEQDALLGSAYFTSGHTINGSKTLHAFSGDWYAHFPFTPEVWKVKDGMLEPAYKVRFGDKSMPPIEYVKEKGRGGRDFSGDLFRSGYVNSFGLLETERILHATYMCDKVTYFGFYDKDRKEAFSYAFPNFIRATGLTGFYGICGVYKDYFIGKISSTVLLRNQIHYEDLRRIAENRTQDDNPILCLFKIERS
;
A
#
# COMPACT_ATOMS: atom_id res chain seq x y z
N MET A 1 0.92 -3.90 -13.52
CA MET A 1 1.02 -4.89 -14.62
C MET A 1 -0.07 -4.59 -15.62
N ASP A 2 0.27 -4.41 -16.88
CA ASP A 2 -0.70 -4.27 -17.97
C ASP A 2 -0.94 -5.64 -18.59
N GLU A 3 -2.08 -6.25 -18.28
CA GLU A 3 -2.42 -7.60 -18.77
C GLU A 3 -2.72 -7.62 -20.26
N LYS A 4 -3.17 -6.50 -20.85
CA LYS A 4 -3.50 -6.43 -22.27
C LYS A 4 -2.23 -6.30 -23.13
N GLU A 5 -1.31 -5.48 -22.68
CA GLU A 5 -0.02 -5.30 -23.37
C GLU A 5 1.04 -6.33 -22.93
N ARG A 6 0.73 -7.17 -21.95
CA ARG A 6 1.65 -8.16 -21.39
C ARG A 6 2.95 -7.54 -20.87
N ILE A 7 2.85 -6.36 -20.23
CA ILE A 7 3.99 -5.61 -19.71
C ILE A 7 3.98 -5.58 -18.19
N LEU A 8 5.10 -5.96 -17.58
CA LEU A 8 5.41 -5.73 -16.18
C LEU A 8 6.18 -4.42 -16.04
N THR A 9 5.62 -3.48 -15.31
CA THR A 9 6.32 -2.26 -14.94
C THR A 9 6.74 -2.35 -13.48
N LEU A 10 8.02 -2.17 -13.22
CA LEU A 10 8.62 -2.12 -11.89
C LEU A 10 9.10 -0.70 -11.61
N VAL A 11 8.94 -0.26 -10.38
CA VAL A 11 9.55 0.97 -9.86
C VAL A 11 10.96 0.62 -9.39
N ASP A 12 11.96 1.40 -9.76
CA ASP A 12 13.30 1.24 -9.23
C ASP A 12 13.34 1.57 -7.73
N PHE A 13 14.38 1.09 -7.05
CA PHE A 13 14.51 1.30 -5.60
C PHE A 13 14.60 2.78 -5.20
N GLY A 14 15.10 3.64 -6.10
CA GLY A 14 15.19 5.08 -5.89
C GLY A 14 13.87 5.83 -6.09
N GLY A 15 12.86 5.19 -6.69
CA GLY A 15 11.60 5.83 -7.05
C GLY A 15 11.78 6.92 -8.12
N THR A 16 12.76 6.75 -9.01
CA THR A 16 13.11 7.72 -10.05
C THR A 16 13.02 7.17 -11.47
N ALA A 17 12.76 5.87 -11.59
CA ALA A 17 12.62 5.24 -12.90
C ALA A 17 11.58 4.12 -12.91
N LEU A 18 10.97 3.91 -14.06
CA LEU A 18 10.12 2.78 -14.39
C LEU A 18 10.86 1.81 -15.30
N LEU A 19 11.01 0.57 -14.85
CA LEU A 19 11.59 -0.52 -15.61
C LEU A 19 10.48 -1.36 -16.21
N ARG A 20 10.51 -1.60 -17.51
CA ARG A 20 9.51 -2.38 -18.24
C ARG A 20 10.07 -3.69 -18.74
N TYR A 21 9.31 -4.75 -18.54
CA TYR A 21 9.63 -6.11 -18.94
C TYR A 21 8.47 -6.73 -19.70
N ASP A 22 8.77 -7.47 -20.73
CA ASP A 22 7.82 -8.34 -21.42
C ASP A 22 7.45 -9.53 -20.53
N LEU A 23 6.15 -9.78 -20.34
CA LEU A 23 5.68 -10.86 -19.45
C LEU A 23 5.74 -12.26 -20.09
N ASP A 24 5.85 -12.36 -21.40
CA ASP A 24 5.90 -13.64 -22.08
C ASP A 24 7.34 -14.14 -22.21
N THR A 25 8.27 -13.23 -22.43
CA THR A 25 9.70 -13.55 -22.61
C THR A 25 10.54 -13.23 -21.39
N TYR A 26 10.02 -12.49 -20.41
CA TYR A 26 10.73 -11.90 -19.27
C TYR A 26 11.91 -11.02 -19.65
N GLN A 27 11.93 -10.53 -20.88
CA GLN A 27 12.98 -9.66 -21.41
C GLN A 27 12.76 -8.22 -20.98
N TYR A 28 13.85 -7.54 -20.67
CA TYR A 28 13.84 -6.10 -20.43
C TYR A 28 13.48 -5.37 -21.73
N ILE A 29 12.54 -4.41 -21.64
CA ILE A 29 12.10 -3.60 -22.78
C ILE A 29 12.74 -2.22 -22.74
N SER A 30 12.56 -1.50 -21.61
CA SER A 30 12.99 -0.10 -21.51
C SER A 30 13.04 0.40 -20.08
N THR A 31 13.80 1.47 -19.87
CA THR A 31 13.72 2.33 -18.67
C THR A 31 13.11 3.66 -19.09
N GLN A 32 12.25 4.19 -18.26
CA GLN A 32 11.71 5.54 -18.35
C GLN A 32 12.10 6.29 -17.08
N ASP A 33 12.95 7.29 -17.20
CA ASP A 33 13.28 8.17 -16.09
C ASP A 33 12.08 9.04 -15.72
N VAL A 34 11.88 9.23 -14.43
CA VAL A 34 10.84 10.09 -13.87
C VAL A 34 11.52 11.27 -13.21
N ALA A 35 11.09 12.47 -13.56
CA ALA A 35 11.76 13.71 -13.12
C ALA A 35 11.75 13.93 -11.61
N ASP A 36 10.77 13.33 -10.92
CA ASP A 36 10.54 13.52 -9.49
C ASP A 36 10.47 12.20 -8.74
N TYR A 37 11.00 12.17 -7.52
CA TYR A 37 10.86 11.04 -6.61
C TYR A 37 9.38 10.80 -6.28
N PHE A 38 8.90 9.59 -6.49
CA PHE A 38 7.55 9.14 -6.15
C PHE A 38 7.60 7.85 -5.31
N VAL A 39 6.54 7.55 -4.59
CA VAL A 39 6.44 6.35 -3.73
C VAL A 39 5.48 5.31 -4.25
N ASP A 40 4.54 5.70 -5.11
CA ASP A 40 3.59 4.80 -5.74
C ASP A 40 3.14 5.37 -7.08
N CYS A 41 2.80 4.51 -8.02
CA CYS A 41 2.25 4.93 -9.30
C CYS A 41 1.34 3.85 -9.88
N ALA A 42 0.42 4.28 -10.75
CA ALA A 42 -0.51 3.40 -11.41
C ALA A 42 -0.88 3.91 -12.81
N PRO A 43 -1.08 3.03 -13.80
CA PRO A 43 -1.64 3.42 -15.08
C PRO A 43 -3.13 3.75 -14.90
N LEU A 44 -3.56 4.94 -15.32
CA LEU A 44 -4.98 5.29 -15.45
C LEU A 44 -5.59 4.65 -16.68
N ASP A 45 -4.87 4.79 -17.79
CA ASP A 45 -5.22 4.23 -19.09
C ASP A 45 -3.95 3.99 -19.92
N LYS A 46 -4.07 3.83 -21.23
CA LYS A 46 -2.93 3.60 -22.13
C LYS A 46 -1.94 4.77 -22.20
N GLU A 47 -2.43 5.99 -22.00
CA GLU A 47 -1.66 7.21 -22.21
C GLU A 47 -1.36 7.95 -20.90
N ASN A 48 -2.11 7.68 -19.83
CA ASN A 48 -2.06 8.44 -18.59
C ASN A 48 -1.67 7.58 -17.38
N TRP A 49 -0.91 8.20 -16.49
CA TRP A 49 -0.45 7.61 -15.23
C TRP A 49 -0.85 8.47 -14.05
N ILE A 50 -1.07 7.83 -12.89
CA ILE A 50 -1.19 8.49 -11.58
C ILE A 50 0.14 8.32 -10.86
N TRP A 51 0.61 9.40 -10.26
CA TRP A 51 1.81 9.45 -9.45
C TRP A 51 1.47 9.92 -8.05
N TYR A 52 1.93 9.19 -7.06
CA TYR A 52 1.81 9.58 -5.67
C TYR A 52 3.17 10.02 -5.14
N TYR A 53 3.19 11.24 -4.59
CA TYR A 53 4.41 11.87 -4.07
C TYR A 53 4.39 11.92 -2.56
N PRO A 54 5.53 11.63 -1.88
CA PRO A 54 5.60 11.69 -0.43
C PRO A 54 5.51 13.13 0.05
N LEU A 55 4.88 13.32 1.20
CA LEU A 55 4.97 14.59 1.94
C LEU A 55 6.40 14.88 2.38
N GLY A 56 6.77 16.14 2.34
CA GLY A 56 8.00 16.63 2.97
C GLY A 56 9.14 17.00 2.02
N PHE A 57 9.05 16.67 0.74
CA PHE A 57 10.02 17.15 -0.26
C PHE A 57 9.50 18.37 -1.02
N ALA A 58 9.03 19.39 -0.30
CA ALA A 58 8.75 20.67 -0.92
C ALA A 58 10.09 21.35 -1.25
N THR A 59 10.53 21.25 -2.51
CA THR A 59 11.51 22.18 -3.04
C THR A 59 10.78 23.46 -3.47
N PRO A 60 11.48 24.61 -3.58
CA PRO A 60 10.87 25.85 -4.11
C PRO A 60 10.21 25.69 -5.49
N GLN A 61 10.60 24.64 -6.23
CA GLN A 61 10.08 24.33 -7.56
C GLN A 61 8.97 23.26 -7.53
N ARG A 62 8.67 22.65 -6.39
CA ARG A 62 7.59 21.67 -6.23
C ARG A 62 6.38 22.34 -5.62
N GLU A 63 5.27 22.30 -6.34
CA GLU A 63 3.96 22.52 -5.75
C GLU A 63 3.67 21.43 -4.71
N ASN A 64 2.99 21.80 -3.63
CA ASN A 64 2.60 20.87 -2.59
C ASN A 64 1.44 20.00 -3.07
N PHE A 65 1.71 18.93 -3.76
CA PHE A 65 0.70 17.98 -4.19
C PHE A 65 1.04 16.55 -3.71
N TYR A 66 -0.01 15.77 -3.47
CA TYR A 66 0.12 14.35 -3.16
C TYR A 66 -0.03 13.48 -4.38
N LEU A 67 -0.95 13.85 -5.26
CA LEU A 67 -1.39 13.02 -6.36
C LEU A 67 -1.41 13.85 -7.64
N LYS A 68 -0.77 13.34 -8.66
CA LYS A 68 -0.65 13.97 -9.97
C LYS A 68 -0.99 12.95 -11.03
N ALA A 69 -1.76 13.33 -12.04
CA ALA A 69 -1.89 12.57 -13.28
C ALA A 69 -1.02 13.20 -14.35
N THR A 70 -0.33 12.38 -15.14
CA THR A 70 0.44 12.83 -16.29
C THR A 70 0.13 11.97 -17.50
N ASP A 71 0.41 12.48 -18.69
CA ASP A 71 0.53 11.63 -19.86
C ASP A 71 1.78 10.71 -19.75
N ARG A 72 1.93 9.75 -20.67
CA ARG A 72 3.06 8.81 -20.68
C ARG A 72 4.42 9.50 -20.77
N LYS A 73 4.48 10.71 -21.29
CA LYS A 73 5.71 11.48 -21.48
C LYS A 73 6.00 12.41 -20.30
N GLY A 74 5.01 12.63 -19.42
CA GLY A 74 5.08 13.62 -18.36
C GLY A 74 4.96 15.05 -18.84
N GLU A 75 4.46 15.27 -20.07
CA GLU A 75 4.36 16.60 -20.69
C GLU A 75 3.08 17.34 -20.29
N GLN A 76 2.02 16.61 -19.96
CA GLN A 76 0.75 17.18 -19.52
C GLN A 76 0.44 16.71 -18.09
N ASP A 77 0.23 17.65 -17.20
CA ASP A 77 -0.02 17.42 -15.79
C ASP A 77 -1.41 17.85 -15.36
N ALA A 78 -2.09 16.99 -14.59
CA ALA A 78 -3.28 17.35 -13.85
C ALA A 78 -3.05 17.09 -12.36
N LEU A 79 -3.18 18.13 -11.53
CA LEU A 79 -3.12 18.01 -10.09
C LEU A 79 -4.42 17.40 -9.58
N LEU A 80 -4.36 16.19 -8.98
CA LEU A 80 -5.54 15.49 -8.47
C LEU A 80 -5.76 15.74 -6.97
N GLY A 81 -4.71 16.03 -6.22
CA GLY A 81 -4.82 16.31 -4.79
C GLY A 81 -3.64 17.12 -4.29
N SER A 82 -3.91 18.13 -3.47
CA SER A 82 -2.90 19.00 -2.88
C SER A 82 -2.57 18.60 -1.44
N ALA A 83 -1.33 18.86 -1.04
CA ALA A 83 -0.93 18.72 0.35
C ALA A 83 -1.67 19.78 1.21
N TYR A 84 -2.25 19.35 2.30
CA TYR A 84 -2.90 20.23 3.26
C TYR A 84 -1.93 20.76 4.34
N PHE A 85 -0.71 20.26 4.38
CA PHE A 85 0.41 20.83 5.16
C PHE A 85 1.75 20.39 4.58
N THR A 86 2.79 21.16 4.87
CA THR A 86 4.18 20.79 4.60
C THR A 86 4.87 20.46 5.91
N SER A 87 5.59 19.34 5.93
CA SER A 87 6.52 19.02 7.01
C SER A 87 7.93 18.95 6.44
N GLY A 88 8.92 19.27 7.25
CA GLY A 88 10.33 19.04 6.91
C GLY A 88 10.72 17.55 6.92
N HIS A 89 9.77 16.65 7.08
CA HIS A 89 9.97 15.21 7.20
C HIS A 89 9.22 14.48 6.11
N THR A 90 9.86 13.50 5.51
CA THR A 90 9.21 12.57 4.58
C THR A 90 8.25 11.67 5.33
N ILE A 91 6.98 11.68 4.94
CA ILE A 91 5.99 10.75 5.41
C ILE A 91 5.76 9.75 4.30
N ASN A 92 6.48 8.63 4.38
CA ASN A 92 6.22 7.50 3.52
C ASN A 92 5.00 6.77 4.06
N GLY A 93 3.87 6.94 3.38
CA GLY A 93 2.68 6.13 3.61
C GLY A 93 2.92 4.69 3.14
N SER A 94 2.17 3.74 3.70
CA SER A 94 1.89 2.46 3.06
C SER A 94 1.24 2.71 1.69
N LYS A 95 1.12 1.68 0.85
CA LYS A 95 0.45 1.78 -0.47
C LYS A 95 -0.78 2.67 -0.42
N THR A 96 -0.72 3.77 -1.13
CA THR A 96 -1.74 4.82 -1.14
C THR A 96 -2.69 4.70 -2.31
N LEU A 97 -2.27 3.92 -3.32
CA LEU A 97 -3.08 3.58 -4.48
C LEU A 97 -3.48 2.10 -4.41
N HIS A 98 -4.72 1.79 -4.71
CA HIS A 98 -5.17 0.42 -4.93
C HIS A 98 -6.18 0.34 -6.08
N ALA A 99 -6.16 -0.78 -6.79
CA ALA A 99 -7.10 -1.06 -7.85
C ALA A 99 -8.23 -1.97 -7.36
N PHE A 100 -9.46 -1.68 -7.79
CA PHE A 100 -10.60 -2.57 -7.60
C PHE A 100 -11.60 -2.40 -8.74
N SER A 101 -12.03 -3.52 -9.32
CA SER A 101 -13.05 -3.57 -10.39
C SER A 101 -12.75 -2.67 -11.59
N GLY A 102 -11.48 -2.53 -11.96
CA GLY A 102 -11.03 -1.71 -13.09
C GLY A 102 -10.84 -0.23 -12.78
N ASP A 103 -11.16 0.21 -11.58
CA ASP A 103 -10.98 1.58 -11.10
C ASP A 103 -9.77 1.70 -10.18
N TRP A 104 -9.22 2.90 -10.09
CA TRP A 104 -8.18 3.26 -9.14
C TRP A 104 -8.74 4.09 -7.99
N TYR A 105 -8.25 3.79 -6.80
CA TYR A 105 -8.59 4.50 -5.56
C TYR A 105 -7.33 5.03 -4.90
N ALA A 106 -7.44 6.20 -4.33
CA ALA A 106 -6.37 6.88 -3.60
C ALA A 106 -6.82 7.26 -2.19
N HIS A 107 -5.90 7.24 -1.24
CA HIS A 107 -6.10 7.86 0.06
C HIS A 107 -4.88 8.70 0.43
N PHE A 108 -5.09 9.67 1.31
CA PHE A 108 -4.05 10.60 1.71
C PHE A 108 -3.63 10.36 3.16
N PRO A 109 -2.39 10.69 3.52
CA PRO A 109 -1.93 10.57 4.89
C PRO A 109 -2.82 11.34 5.86
N PHE A 110 -3.06 10.76 7.03
CA PHE A 110 -3.82 11.36 8.13
C PHE A 110 -5.29 11.70 7.84
N THR A 111 -5.82 11.19 6.75
CA THR A 111 -7.25 11.31 6.43
C THR A 111 -7.85 9.92 6.22
N PRO A 112 -9.03 9.64 6.76
CA PRO A 112 -9.68 8.34 6.58
C PRO A 112 -10.50 8.24 5.27
N GLU A 113 -10.57 9.30 4.52
CA GLU A 113 -11.29 9.38 3.25
C GLU A 113 -10.53 8.66 2.14
N VAL A 114 -11.27 7.90 1.33
CA VAL A 114 -10.79 7.21 0.13
C VAL A 114 -11.52 7.80 -1.07
N TRP A 115 -10.75 8.08 -2.09
CA TRP A 115 -11.20 8.77 -3.30
C TRP A 115 -11.05 7.84 -4.50
N LYS A 116 -12.06 7.80 -5.35
CA LYS A 116 -11.97 7.17 -6.65
C LYS A 116 -11.34 8.14 -7.64
N VAL A 117 -10.39 7.66 -8.42
CA VAL A 117 -9.82 8.43 -9.53
C VAL A 117 -10.64 8.16 -10.78
N LYS A 118 -11.26 9.20 -11.31
CA LYS A 118 -12.13 9.10 -12.48
C LYS A 118 -12.00 10.36 -13.34
N ASP A 119 -11.80 10.17 -14.64
CA ASP A 119 -11.73 11.25 -15.65
C ASP A 119 -10.78 12.39 -15.24
N GLY A 120 -9.63 12.06 -14.61
CA GLY A 120 -8.65 13.03 -14.13
C GLY A 120 -9.09 13.82 -12.90
N MET A 121 -10.11 13.37 -12.17
CA MET A 121 -10.62 13.99 -10.94
C MET A 121 -10.70 12.98 -9.79
N LEU A 122 -10.82 13.50 -8.56
CA LEU A 122 -11.07 12.72 -7.36
C LEU A 122 -12.54 12.81 -6.96
N GLU A 123 -13.24 11.67 -6.96
CA GLU A 123 -14.60 11.55 -6.45
C GLU A 123 -14.58 10.87 -5.07
N PRO A 124 -15.31 11.36 -4.05
CA PRO A 124 -15.41 10.66 -2.78
C PRO A 124 -15.98 9.26 -2.96
N ALA A 125 -15.28 8.25 -2.45
CA ALA A 125 -15.73 6.87 -2.56
C ALA A 125 -16.28 6.35 -1.22
N TYR A 126 -15.45 6.32 -0.20
CA TYR A 126 -15.85 5.86 1.13
C TYR A 126 -14.89 6.41 2.20
N LYS A 127 -15.22 6.10 3.47
CA LYS A 127 -14.42 6.50 4.63
C LYS A 127 -14.10 5.27 5.47
N VAL A 128 -12.81 5.07 5.76
CA VAL A 128 -12.35 3.97 6.62
C VAL A 128 -12.54 4.35 8.09
N ARG A 129 -13.11 3.41 8.87
CA ARG A 129 -13.20 3.51 10.31
C ARG A 129 -12.36 2.43 10.96
N PHE A 130 -11.55 2.79 11.93
CA PHE A 130 -10.59 1.88 12.59
C PHE A 130 -11.11 1.38 13.97
N GLY A 131 -12.42 1.22 14.13
CA GLY A 131 -13.05 0.83 15.39
C GLY A 131 -12.99 1.96 16.40
N ASP A 132 -12.36 1.70 17.54
CA ASP A 132 -12.11 2.65 18.63
C ASP A 132 -10.90 3.58 18.39
N LYS A 133 -10.16 3.35 17.32
CA LYS A 133 -8.98 4.13 16.95
C LYS A 133 -9.32 5.23 15.97
N SER A 134 -8.56 6.31 15.99
CA SER A 134 -8.74 7.46 15.10
C SER A 134 -7.43 7.87 14.43
N MET A 135 -7.55 8.56 13.32
CA MET A 135 -6.47 9.33 12.73
C MET A 135 -6.11 10.52 13.62
N PRO A 136 -4.84 10.98 13.60
CA PRO A 136 -4.47 12.18 14.33
C PRO A 136 -5.21 13.40 13.77
N PRO A 137 -5.69 14.32 14.64
CA PRO A 137 -6.19 15.60 14.18
C PRO A 137 -5.12 16.35 13.38
N ILE A 138 -5.54 17.09 12.36
CA ILE A 138 -4.58 17.80 11.48
C ILE A 138 -3.73 18.82 12.24
N GLU A 139 -4.29 19.42 13.29
CA GLU A 139 -3.58 20.35 14.17
C GLU A 139 -2.44 19.67 14.91
N TYR A 140 -2.65 18.43 15.40
CA TYR A 140 -1.61 17.63 16.02
C TYR A 140 -0.46 17.33 15.02
N VAL A 141 -0.82 16.94 13.80
CA VAL A 141 0.16 16.65 12.75
C VAL A 141 0.96 17.91 12.38
N LYS A 142 0.30 19.06 12.25
CA LYS A 142 0.94 20.36 11.98
C LYS A 142 1.87 20.80 13.10
N GLU A 143 1.45 20.63 14.34
CA GLU A 143 2.27 20.98 15.52
C GLU A 143 3.54 20.13 15.58
N LYS A 144 3.38 18.81 15.53
CA LYS A 144 4.50 17.87 15.60
C LYS A 144 5.41 17.93 14.39
N GLY A 145 4.85 18.13 13.19
CA GLY A 145 5.63 18.25 11.95
C GLY A 145 6.51 19.49 11.87
N ARG A 146 6.17 20.57 12.58
CA ARG A 146 6.95 21.84 12.59
C ARG A 146 8.18 21.81 13.46
N GLY A 147 8.17 21.07 14.55
CA GLY A 147 9.16 21.23 15.62
C GLY A 147 10.03 20.02 15.92
N GLY A 148 9.75 18.87 15.36
CA GLY A 148 10.31 17.64 15.89
C GLY A 148 11.40 16.99 15.06
N ARG A 149 12.54 16.73 15.70
CA ARG A 149 13.55 15.82 15.14
C ARG A 149 13.07 14.37 15.06
N ASP A 150 11.99 14.00 15.78
CA ASP A 150 11.42 12.64 15.87
C ASP A 150 9.91 12.63 15.59
N PHE A 151 9.48 13.32 14.54
CA PHE A 151 8.06 13.35 14.13
C PHE A 151 7.48 11.95 13.94
N SER A 152 8.21 11.05 13.28
CA SER A 152 7.77 9.67 13.08
C SER A 152 7.64 8.92 14.42
N GLY A 153 8.59 9.09 15.33
CA GLY A 153 8.53 8.50 16.65
C GLY A 153 7.37 9.03 17.50
N ASP A 154 7.08 10.31 17.41
CA ASP A 154 5.91 10.92 18.08
C ASP A 154 4.60 10.34 17.54
N LEU A 155 4.48 10.21 16.22
CA LEU A 155 3.33 9.55 15.60
C LEU A 155 3.20 8.08 16.04
N PHE A 156 4.29 7.33 16.05
CA PHE A 156 4.29 5.93 16.49
C PHE A 156 3.86 5.73 17.94
N ARG A 157 4.03 6.73 18.81
CA ARG A 157 3.67 6.69 20.24
C ARG A 157 2.39 7.44 20.57
N SER A 158 1.72 7.99 19.55
CA SER A 158 0.59 8.89 19.76
C SER A 158 -0.73 8.21 20.12
N GLY A 159 -0.83 6.89 19.94
CA GLY A 159 -2.11 6.18 20.03
C GLY A 159 -3.05 6.41 18.84
N TYR A 160 -2.65 7.22 17.86
CA TYR A 160 -3.39 7.41 16.62
C TYR A 160 -3.00 6.41 15.54
N VAL A 161 -3.90 6.20 14.58
CA VAL A 161 -3.56 5.50 13.33
C VAL A 161 -2.67 6.42 12.50
N ASN A 162 -1.44 6.03 12.30
CA ASN A 162 -0.44 6.87 11.64
C ASN A 162 -0.29 6.60 10.14
N SER A 163 -0.67 5.41 9.70
CA SER A 163 -0.68 5.03 8.30
C SER A 163 -1.64 3.86 8.07
N PHE A 164 -2.18 3.75 6.87
CA PHE A 164 -2.91 2.57 6.43
C PHE A 164 -2.71 2.33 4.94
N GLY A 165 -2.93 1.11 4.50
CA GLY A 165 -2.96 0.71 3.11
C GLY A 165 -4.16 -0.19 2.86
N LEU A 166 -4.69 -0.16 1.65
CA LEU A 166 -5.91 -0.89 1.29
C LEU A 166 -5.65 -1.90 0.18
N LEU A 167 -6.36 -3.01 0.25
CA LEU A 167 -6.46 -4.01 -0.79
C LEU A 167 -7.91 -4.50 -0.82
N GLU A 168 -8.44 -4.77 -2.01
CA GLU A 168 -9.86 -5.03 -2.16
C GLU A 168 -10.12 -6.20 -3.10
N THR A 169 -10.97 -7.14 -2.67
CA THR A 169 -11.59 -8.18 -3.49
C THR A 169 -13.07 -7.85 -3.69
N GLU A 170 -13.78 -8.61 -4.50
CA GLU A 170 -15.23 -8.44 -4.67
C GLU A 170 -15.97 -8.46 -3.33
N ARG A 171 -15.57 -9.32 -2.41
CA ARG A 171 -16.24 -9.51 -1.12
C ARG A 171 -15.60 -8.75 0.04
N ILE A 172 -14.28 -8.65 0.09
CA ILE A 172 -13.56 -8.16 1.27
C ILE A 172 -12.74 -6.91 0.94
N LEU A 173 -12.94 -5.84 1.71
CA LEU A 173 -11.99 -4.74 1.80
C LEU A 173 -11.04 -5.02 2.97
N HIS A 174 -9.76 -5.09 2.70
CA HIS A 174 -8.70 -5.25 3.69
C HIS A 174 -7.97 -3.94 3.93
N ALA A 175 -7.75 -3.61 5.20
CA ALA A 175 -6.92 -2.50 5.63
C ALA A 175 -5.75 -3.01 6.49
N THR A 176 -4.52 -2.79 6.05
CA THR A 176 -3.36 -2.87 6.95
C THR A 176 -3.14 -1.49 7.54
N TYR A 177 -3.12 -1.36 8.84
CA TYR A 177 -2.90 -0.07 9.51
C TYR A 177 -2.02 -0.22 10.75
N MET A 178 -1.38 0.87 11.13
CA MET A 178 -0.49 0.92 12.29
C MET A 178 -1.04 1.91 13.33
N CYS A 179 -1.08 1.47 14.58
CA CYS A 179 -1.47 2.28 15.72
C CYS A 179 -0.65 1.83 16.92
N ASP A 180 -0.02 2.78 17.62
CA ASP A 180 0.77 2.53 18.84
C ASP A 180 1.85 1.44 18.68
N LYS A 181 2.59 1.52 17.55
CA LYS A 181 3.63 0.55 17.15
C LYS A 181 3.13 -0.86 16.83
N VAL A 182 1.82 -1.08 16.84
CA VAL A 182 1.21 -2.36 16.52
C VAL A 182 0.60 -2.27 15.12
N THR A 183 0.93 -3.24 14.28
CA THR A 183 0.27 -3.43 12.99
C THR A 183 -1.03 -4.20 13.20
N TYR A 184 -2.08 -3.74 12.56
CA TYR A 184 -3.40 -4.36 12.55
C TYR A 184 -3.79 -4.76 11.13
N PHE A 185 -4.50 -5.85 11.03
CA PHE A 185 -5.22 -6.28 9.83
C PHE A 185 -6.71 -6.13 10.07
N GLY A 186 -7.32 -5.16 9.39
CA GLY A 186 -8.76 -4.95 9.37
C GLY A 186 -9.37 -5.57 8.12
N PHE A 187 -10.57 -6.08 8.25
CA PHE A 187 -11.35 -6.68 7.17
C PHE A 187 -12.79 -6.20 7.28
N TYR A 188 -13.35 -5.80 6.15
CA TYR A 188 -14.75 -5.48 6.02
C TYR A 188 -15.38 -6.42 4.99
N ASP A 189 -16.34 -7.26 5.45
CA ASP A 189 -17.13 -8.14 4.62
C ASP A 189 -18.28 -7.32 4.03
N LYS A 190 -18.25 -7.08 2.72
CA LYS A 190 -19.21 -6.24 2.01
C LYS A 190 -20.61 -6.86 1.96
N ASP A 191 -20.69 -8.18 1.91
CA ASP A 191 -21.95 -8.92 1.85
C ASP A 191 -22.66 -8.89 3.20
N ARG A 192 -21.91 -9.12 4.27
CA ARG A 192 -22.42 -9.12 5.65
C ARG A 192 -22.49 -7.72 6.26
N LYS A 193 -21.80 -6.74 5.67
CA LYS A 193 -21.63 -5.37 6.22
C LYS A 193 -21.02 -5.36 7.61
N GLU A 194 -20.09 -6.26 7.87
CA GLU A 194 -19.42 -6.44 9.14
C GLU A 194 -17.93 -6.16 9.02
N ALA A 195 -17.37 -5.51 10.03
CA ALA A 195 -15.93 -5.26 10.13
C ALA A 195 -15.35 -5.96 11.35
N PHE A 196 -14.13 -6.45 11.19
CA PHE A 196 -13.34 -7.02 12.28
C PHE A 196 -11.86 -6.73 12.06
N SER A 197 -11.07 -6.74 13.12
CA SER A 197 -9.63 -6.51 13.03
C SER A 197 -8.86 -7.35 14.03
N TYR A 198 -7.62 -7.65 13.66
CA TYR A 198 -6.67 -8.35 14.52
C TYR A 198 -5.38 -7.53 14.61
N ALA A 199 -4.83 -7.41 15.82
CA ALA A 199 -3.41 -7.10 15.94
C ALA A 199 -2.60 -8.21 15.25
N PHE A 200 -1.54 -7.85 14.56
CA PHE A 200 -0.73 -8.78 13.76
C PHE A 200 -0.34 -10.08 14.50
N PRO A 201 0.14 -10.04 15.77
CA PRO A 201 0.45 -11.27 16.49
C PRO A 201 -0.78 -12.16 16.75
N ASN A 202 -1.96 -11.56 16.95
CA ASN A 202 -3.20 -12.31 17.13
C ASN A 202 -3.69 -12.94 15.81
N PHE A 203 -3.48 -12.24 14.69
CA PHE A 203 -3.77 -12.79 13.36
C PHE A 203 -2.92 -14.04 13.09
N ILE A 204 -1.61 -13.99 13.37
CA ILE A 204 -0.73 -15.15 13.22
C ILE A 204 -1.19 -16.31 14.10
N ARG A 205 -1.54 -16.01 15.37
CA ARG A 205 -2.02 -17.04 16.29
C ARG A 205 -3.35 -17.68 15.82
N ALA A 206 -4.27 -16.86 15.35
CA ALA A 206 -5.58 -17.33 14.89
C ALA A 206 -5.50 -18.15 13.60
N THR A 207 -4.58 -17.78 12.70
CA THR A 207 -4.42 -18.46 11.40
C THR A 207 -3.39 -19.58 11.40
N GLY A 208 -2.47 -19.62 12.37
CA GLY A 208 -1.35 -20.56 12.38
C GLY A 208 -0.33 -20.34 11.24
N LEU A 209 -0.39 -19.21 10.53
CA LEU A 209 0.51 -18.88 9.41
C LEU A 209 1.90 -18.45 9.91
N THR A 210 2.67 -19.43 10.34
CA THR A 210 4.05 -19.19 10.81
C THR A 210 4.90 -18.53 9.74
N GLY A 211 5.64 -17.50 10.11
CA GLY A 211 6.51 -16.77 9.18
C GLY A 211 5.80 -15.75 8.29
N PHE A 212 4.48 -15.66 8.40
CA PHE A 212 3.72 -14.63 7.69
C PHE A 212 4.12 -13.23 8.15
N TYR A 213 4.32 -12.29 7.22
CA TYR A 213 4.72 -10.92 7.57
C TYR A 213 3.97 -9.82 6.82
N GLY A 214 2.98 -10.17 6.01
CA GLY A 214 2.09 -9.17 5.43
C GLY A 214 1.27 -9.66 4.25
N ILE A 215 0.23 -8.91 3.96
CA ILE A 215 -0.62 -9.03 2.77
C ILE A 215 -0.12 -8.00 1.77
N CYS A 216 0.24 -8.42 0.57
CA CYS A 216 0.93 -7.57 -0.40
C CYS A 216 0.15 -7.33 -1.70
N GLY A 217 -0.95 -8.05 -1.91
CA GLY A 217 -1.72 -7.93 -3.13
C GLY A 217 -3.00 -8.74 -3.11
N VAL A 218 -3.68 -8.68 -4.23
CA VAL A 218 -4.91 -9.42 -4.52
C VAL A 218 -4.77 -10.12 -5.87
N TYR A 219 -5.28 -11.31 -5.97
CA TYR A 219 -5.44 -12.04 -7.22
C TYR A 219 -6.84 -12.65 -7.27
N LYS A 220 -7.70 -12.14 -8.13
CA LYS A 220 -9.13 -12.47 -8.17
C LYS A 220 -9.75 -12.22 -6.78
N ASP A 221 -10.29 -13.27 -6.17
CA ASP A 221 -10.93 -13.24 -4.84
C ASP A 221 -9.99 -13.74 -3.70
N TYR A 222 -8.68 -13.77 -3.98
CA TYR A 222 -7.66 -14.19 -3.02
C TYR A 222 -6.77 -13.03 -2.62
N PHE A 223 -6.40 -12.96 -1.36
CA PHE A 223 -5.28 -12.16 -0.89
C PHE A 223 -3.96 -12.89 -1.12
N ILE A 224 -2.94 -12.13 -1.45
CA ILE A 224 -1.56 -12.61 -1.59
C ILE A 224 -0.80 -12.24 -0.33
N GLY A 225 -0.43 -13.25 0.44
CA GLY A 225 0.41 -13.10 1.62
C GLY A 225 1.86 -13.45 1.36
N LYS A 226 2.73 -12.91 2.19
CA LYS A 226 4.17 -13.20 2.17
C LYS A 226 4.58 -13.94 3.43
N ILE A 227 5.33 -15.04 3.27
CA ILE A 227 5.87 -15.86 4.35
C ILE A 227 7.40 -15.83 4.22
N SER A 228 8.08 -15.41 5.28
CA SER A 228 9.54 -15.39 5.34
C SER A 228 10.11 -16.80 5.46
N SER A 229 11.00 -17.19 4.55
CA SER A 229 11.72 -18.47 4.62
C SER A 229 12.55 -18.59 5.90
N THR A 230 13.25 -17.52 6.30
CA THR A 230 14.04 -17.47 7.54
C THR A 230 13.20 -17.74 8.79
N VAL A 231 12.01 -17.12 8.88
CA VAL A 231 11.14 -17.29 10.06
C VAL A 231 10.45 -18.64 10.03
N LEU A 232 10.00 -19.08 8.85
CA LEU A 232 9.36 -20.39 8.67
C LEU A 232 10.25 -21.53 9.15
N LEU A 233 11.52 -21.54 8.74
CA LEU A 233 12.48 -22.61 9.07
C LEU A 233 12.88 -22.64 10.55
N ARG A 234 12.65 -21.58 11.30
CA ARG A 234 13.00 -21.48 12.74
C ARG A 234 11.84 -21.78 13.69
N ASN A 235 10.64 -22.05 13.15
CA ASN A 235 9.43 -22.18 13.95
C ASN A 235 8.64 -23.43 13.59
N GLN A 236 7.70 -23.81 14.45
CA GLN A 236 6.78 -24.90 14.17
C GLN A 236 5.84 -24.53 13.01
N ILE A 237 5.72 -25.41 12.03
CA ILE A 237 4.87 -25.24 10.85
C ILE A 237 3.60 -26.07 11.01
N HIS A 238 2.45 -25.40 11.00
CA HIS A 238 1.15 -26.05 11.22
C HIS A 238 0.53 -26.61 9.92
N TYR A 239 0.86 -26.02 8.78
CA TYR A 239 0.31 -26.45 7.49
C TYR A 239 1.23 -27.45 6.79
N GLU A 240 0.69 -28.58 6.34
CA GLU A 240 1.43 -29.65 5.66
C GLU A 240 2.10 -29.16 4.37
N ASP A 241 1.40 -28.38 3.56
CA ASP A 241 1.96 -27.82 2.32
C ASP A 241 3.14 -26.89 2.59
N LEU A 242 3.06 -26.04 3.64
CA LEU A 242 4.19 -25.21 4.03
C LEU A 242 5.36 -26.01 4.57
N ARG A 243 5.10 -27.13 5.27
CA ARG A 243 6.15 -28.03 5.78
C ARG A 243 6.90 -28.66 4.61
N ARG A 244 6.18 -29.20 3.63
CA ARG A 244 6.74 -29.79 2.41
C ARG A 244 7.58 -28.81 1.60
N ILE A 245 7.13 -27.54 1.51
CA ILE A 245 7.91 -26.48 0.88
C ILE A 245 9.18 -26.18 1.68
N ALA A 246 9.09 -26.14 3.03
CA ALA A 246 10.20 -25.82 3.90
C ALA A 246 11.34 -26.86 3.85
N GLU A 247 11.03 -28.15 3.63
CA GLU A 247 12.02 -29.23 3.53
C GLU A 247 13.09 -29.00 2.47
N ASN A 248 12.76 -28.25 1.40
CA ASN A 248 13.67 -27.99 0.28
C ASN A 248 14.14 -26.52 0.24
N ARG A 249 14.10 -25.80 1.37
CA ARG A 249 14.45 -24.39 1.43
C ARG A 249 15.59 -24.09 2.38
N THR A 250 16.26 -22.97 2.08
CA THR A 250 17.26 -22.35 2.94
C THR A 250 16.75 -21.01 3.49
N GLN A 251 17.48 -20.44 4.46
CA GLN A 251 17.12 -19.14 5.04
C GLN A 251 17.26 -17.97 4.06
N ASP A 252 18.10 -18.14 3.04
CA ASP A 252 18.41 -17.12 2.04
C ASP A 252 17.47 -17.16 0.83
N ASP A 253 16.54 -18.12 0.81
CA ASP A 253 15.56 -18.22 -0.26
C ASP A 253 14.54 -17.07 -0.21
N ASN A 254 14.03 -16.72 -1.38
CA ASN A 254 12.98 -15.75 -1.53
C ASN A 254 11.74 -16.08 -0.68
N PRO A 255 10.96 -15.09 -0.25
CA PRO A 255 9.70 -15.33 0.45
C PRO A 255 8.75 -16.24 -0.33
N ILE A 256 7.98 -17.02 0.39
CA ILE A 256 6.87 -17.80 -0.17
C ILE A 256 5.67 -16.88 -0.34
N LEU A 257 5.04 -16.91 -1.50
CA LEU A 257 3.74 -16.29 -1.72
C LEU A 257 2.63 -17.31 -1.43
N CYS A 258 1.69 -16.95 -0.59
CA CYS A 258 0.51 -17.76 -0.30
C CYS A 258 -0.76 -17.04 -0.74
N LEU A 259 -1.67 -17.78 -1.37
CA LEU A 259 -3.00 -17.31 -1.72
C LEU A 259 -3.98 -17.80 -0.64
N PHE A 260 -4.77 -16.90 -0.09
CA PHE A 260 -5.77 -17.25 0.92
C PHE A 260 -7.02 -16.39 0.80
N LYS A 261 -8.13 -16.93 1.31
CA LYS A 261 -9.40 -16.21 1.48
C LYS A 261 -9.66 -15.94 2.95
N ILE A 262 -10.38 -14.88 3.21
CA ILE A 262 -10.90 -14.59 4.54
C ILE A 262 -12.31 -15.17 4.62
N GLU A 263 -12.47 -16.19 5.46
CA GLU A 263 -13.74 -16.77 5.82
C GLU A 263 -13.94 -16.65 7.32
N ARG A 264 -15.10 -16.19 7.72
CA ARG A 264 -15.48 -16.15 9.13
C ARG A 264 -16.38 -17.36 9.38
N SER A 265 -15.94 -18.23 10.25
CA SER A 265 -16.74 -19.32 10.79
C SER A 265 -17.93 -18.82 11.61
#